data_c21291b872dc2a42ceda00e8dbc877f0
#
_entry.id   c21291b872dc2a42ceda00e8dbc877f0
#
_cell.length_a   1.000
_cell.length_b   1.000
_cell.length_c   1.000
_cell.angle_alpha   90.00
_cell.angle_beta   90.00
_cell.angle_gamma   90.00
#
_symmetry.space_group_name_H-M   'P 1'
#
loop_
_entity.id
_entity.type
_entity.pdbx_description
1 polymer ?
#
loop_
_entity_poly.entity_id
_entity_poly.type
_entity_poly.pdbx_seq_one_letter_code
_entity_poly.pdbx_strand_id
1 'polypeptide(L)'
;MVRKLWFTLAAGVLVLSAAACGGGSDEDADLQIDLADFSIELSTETLPAGDLTLSASNAGPTTHEFEVFSMPADVDLGAIEIADDVADVDAAGLTVIDEVEDIVAGTTAELNLSLEPGTYAVICNLPEHYAQGMHASFTVE
;
A
#
# COMPACT_ATOMS: atom_id res chain seq x y z
N MET A 1 22.62 -62.40 -43.50
CA MET A 1 21.80 -62.18 -42.31
C MET A 1 22.13 -60.79 -41.79
N VAL A 2 21.27 -59.82 -42.00
CA VAL A 2 21.46 -58.43 -41.59
C VAL A 2 20.55 -58.15 -40.42
N ARG A 3 21.12 -57.96 -39.21
CA ARG A 3 20.40 -57.61 -37.99
C ARG A 3 20.21 -56.09 -37.99
N LYS A 4 18.95 -55.61 -38.13
CA LYS A 4 18.58 -54.21 -37.96
C LYS A 4 18.58 -53.90 -36.46
N LEU A 5 19.46 -52.98 -36.00
CA LEU A 5 19.37 -52.35 -34.68
C LEU A 5 18.34 -51.20 -34.76
N TRP A 6 17.35 -51.24 -33.92
CA TRP A 6 16.41 -50.14 -33.72
C TRP A 6 16.95 -49.30 -32.55
N PHE A 7 17.28 -48.04 -32.84
CA PHE A 7 17.57 -47.05 -31.83
C PHE A 7 16.26 -46.39 -31.45
N THR A 8 15.80 -46.58 -30.24
CA THR A 8 14.71 -45.78 -29.65
C THR A 8 15.27 -44.51 -29.09
N LEU A 9 14.92 -43.36 -29.72
CA LEU A 9 15.18 -42.04 -29.16
C LEU A 9 14.18 -41.79 -28.02
N ALA A 10 14.66 -41.74 -26.78
CA ALA A 10 13.90 -41.23 -25.65
C ALA A 10 13.98 -39.69 -25.65
N ALA A 11 12.88 -39.05 -26.01
CA ALA A 11 12.74 -37.62 -25.89
C ALA A 11 12.51 -37.28 -24.42
N GLY A 12 13.55 -36.76 -23.74
CA GLY A 12 13.43 -36.23 -22.40
C GLY A 12 12.70 -34.88 -22.43
N VAL A 13 11.49 -34.83 -21.87
CA VAL A 13 10.78 -33.58 -21.63
C VAL A 13 11.39 -32.91 -20.42
N LEU A 14 12.15 -31.82 -20.67
CA LEU A 14 12.66 -30.96 -19.62
C LEU A 14 11.51 -30.06 -19.14
N VAL A 15 10.90 -30.39 -18.02
CA VAL A 15 9.92 -29.50 -17.36
C VAL A 15 10.70 -28.39 -16.65
N LEU A 16 10.74 -27.20 -17.26
CA LEU A 16 11.18 -26.00 -16.56
C LEU A 16 10.08 -25.62 -15.55
N SER A 17 10.33 -25.91 -14.28
CA SER A 17 9.54 -25.33 -13.19
C SER A 17 9.90 -23.85 -13.09
N ALA A 18 9.06 -22.98 -13.63
CA ALA A 18 9.13 -21.56 -13.32
C ALA A 18 8.75 -21.38 -11.84
N ALA A 19 9.72 -21.08 -10.98
CA ALA A 19 9.45 -20.56 -9.67
C ALA A 19 8.79 -19.19 -9.84
N ALA A 20 7.46 -19.13 -9.71
CA ALA A 20 6.77 -17.87 -9.55
C ALA A 20 7.24 -17.28 -8.21
N CYS A 21 8.10 -16.27 -8.26
CA CYS A 21 8.29 -15.36 -7.14
C CYS A 21 6.92 -14.72 -6.90
N GLY A 22 6.31 -15.04 -5.76
CA GLY A 22 5.08 -14.40 -5.30
C GLY A 22 5.39 -12.94 -4.93
N GLY A 23 5.26 -12.04 -5.89
CA GLY A 23 4.92 -10.66 -5.61
C GLY A 23 3.39 -10.65 -5.56
N GLY A 24 2.80 -10.28 -4.42
CA GLY A 24 1.39 -9.95 -4.36
C GLY A 24 1.13 -8.91 -5.45
N SER A 25 0.12 -9.12 -6.27
CA SER A 25 -0.28 -8.10 -7.23
C SER A 25 -1.05 -7.02 -6.47
N ASP A 26 -0.80 -5.75 -6.74
CA ASP A 26 -1.54 -4.62 -6.17
C ASP A 26 -3.06 -4.79 -6.30
N GLU A 27 -3.51 -5.58 -7.27
CA GLU A 27 -4.91 -5.89 -7.55
C GLU A 27 -5.60 -6.76 -6.48
N ASP A 28 -4.84 -7.44 -5.61
CA ASP A 28 -5.39 -8.31 -4.55
C ASP A 28 -5.50 -7.59 -3.19
N ALA A 29 -5.06 -6.33 -3.08
CA ALA A 29 -5.18 -5.55 -1.84
C ALA A 29 -6.62 -5.11 -1.59
N ASP A 30 -7.02 -5.08 -0.31
CA ASP A 30 -8.35 -4.59 0.13
C ASP A 30 -8.48 -3.08 -0.08
N LEU A 31 -7.37 -2.34 0.07
CA LEU A 31 -7.28 -0.92 -0.23
C LEU A 31 -6.04 -0.66 -1.08
N GLN A 32 -6.23 -0.15 -2.28
CA GLN A 32 -5.16 0.40 -3.10
C GLN A 32 -5.04 1.90 -2.82
N ILE A 33 -3.80 2.37 -2.66
CA ILE A 33 -3.45 3.73 -2.34
C ILE A 33 -2.49 4.23 -3.42
N ASP A 34 -2.91 5.20 -4.21
CA ASP A 34 -2.06 5.83 -5.21
C ASP A 34 -1.43 7.09 -4.64
N LEU A 35 -0.10 7.09 -4.53
CA LEU A 35 0.70 8.22 -4.08
C LEU A 35 1.28 8.95 -5.28
N ALA A 36 1.11 10.26 -5.33
CA ALA A 36 1.73 11.15 -6.32
C ALA A 36 2.03 12.49 -5.66
N ASP A 37 2.83 13.31 -6.32
CA ASP A 37 3.15 14.68 -5.87
C ASP A 37 1.98 15.63 -6.18
N PHE A 38 1.19 16.10 -5.30
CA PHE A 38 1.07 15.87 -3.86
C PHE A 38 -0.36 15.42 -3.59
N SER A 39 -0.65 14.16 -3.80
CA SER A 39 -2.00 13.58 -3.63
C SER A 39 -1.94 12.17 -3.09
N ILE A 40 -2.99 11.78 -2.38
CA ILE A 40 -3.29 10.40 -2.01
C ILE A 40 -4.68 10.09 -2.55
N GLU A 41 -4.78 9.08 -3.41
CA GLU A 41 -6.06 8.59 -3.91
C GLU A 41 -6.30 7.17 -3.39
N LEU A 42 -7.52 6.88 -2.93
CA LEU A 42 -7.93 5.59 -2.40
C LEU A 42 -8.87 4.89 -3.39
N SER A 43 -8.71 3.59 -3.59
CA SER A 43 -9.59 2.79 -4.45
C SER A 43 -11.02 2.67 -3.90
N THR A 44 -11.20 2.82 -2.59
CA THR A 44 -12.50 2.87 -1.90
C THR A 44 -12.39 3.70 -0.63
N GLU A 45 -13.52 4.25 -0.19
CA GLU A 45 -13.62 4.99 1.09
C GLU A 45 -14.25 4.15 2.20
N THR A 46 -14.63 2.89 1.92
CA THR A 46 -15.25 1.99 2.91
C THR A 46 -14.69 0.58 2.79
N LEU A 47 -14.32 -0.01 3.91
CA LEU A 47 -13.77 -1.36 4.04
C LEU A 47 -14.51 -2.16 5.12
N PRO A 48 -14.55 -3.50 5.01
CA PRO A 48 -15.03 -4.35 6.09
C PRO A 48 -14.02 -4.36 7.26
N ALA A 49 -14.51 -4.57 8.49
CA ALA A 49 -13.65 -4.79 9.64
C ALA A 49 -12.93 -6.15 9.57
N GLY A 50 -11.73 -6.22 10.13
CA GLY A 50 -10.93 -7.44 10.20
C GLY A 50 -9.52 -7.27 9.64
N ASP A 51 -8.95 -8.38 9.17
CA ASP A 51 -7.62 -8.39 8.57
C ASP A 51 -7.69 -7.84 7.15
N LEU A 52 -6.90 -6.81 6.88
CA LEU A 52 -6.89 -6.06 5.63
C LEU A 52 -5.45 -5.89 5.11
N THR A 53 -5.29 -5.95 3.81
CA THR A 53 -4.05 -5.61 3.11
C THR A 53 -4.23 -4.24 2.45
N LEU A 54 -3.39 -3.29 2.82
CA LEU A 54 -3.28 -1.97 2.21
C LEU A 54 -2.04 -1.94 1.32
N SER A 55 -2.17 -1.56 0.07
CA SER A 55 -1.06 -1.49 -0.89
C SER A 55 -0.94 -0.06 -1.42
N ALA A 56 0.22 0.55 -1.21
CA ALA A 56 0.51 1.91 -1.66
C ALA A 56 1.52 1.91 -2.80
N SER A 57 1.13 2.42 -3.95
CA SER A 57 2.00 2.59 -5.12
C SER A 57 2.41 4.04 -5.27
N ASN A 58 3.72 4.30 -5.44
CA ASN A 58 4.24 5.64 -5.65
C ASN A 58 4.50 5.91 -7.14
N ALA A 59 3.60 6.65 -7.79
CA ALA A 59 3.72 7.07 -9.18
C ALA A 59 4.42 8.44 -9.33
N GLY A 60 4.64 9.16 -8.23
CA GLY A 60 5.27 10.48 -8.23
C GLY A 60 6.79 10.42 -8.43
N PRO A 61 7.44 11.55 -8.76
CA PRO A 61 8.89 11.60 -8.88
C PRO A 61 9.61 11.63 -7.53
N THR A 62 8.95 12.03 -6.44
CA THR A 62 9.55 12.13 -5.11
C THR A 62 9.29 10.88 -4.27
N THR A 63 10.07 10.70 -3.21
CA THR A 63 9.83 9.67 -2.20
C THR A 63 8.66 10.09 -1.33
N HIS A 64 7.80 9.15 -0.99
CA HIS A 64 6.66 9.31 -0.09
C HIS A 64 6.73 8.31 1.07
N GLU A 65 5.86 8.51 2.03
CA GLU A 65 5.52 7.55 3.06
C GLU A 65 3.99 7.45 3.14
N PHE A 66 3.46 6.41 3.73
CA PHE A 66 2.09 6.41 4.19
C PHE A 66 1.98 5.91 5.62
N GLU A 67 1.39 6.73 6.43
CA GLU A 67 1.07 6.43 7.82
C GLU A 67 -0.44 6.22 7.93
N VAL A 68 -0.85 5.18 8.64
CA VAL A 68 -2.26 4.87 8.92
C VAL A 68 -2.56 5.24 10.36
N PHE A 69 -3.59 6.07 10.53
CA PHE A 69 -4.05 6.53 11.84
C PHE A 69 -5.49 6.12 12.11
N SER A 70 -5.81 5.78 13.35
CA SER A 70 -7.20 5.90 13.80
C SER A 70 -7.50 7.38 14.07
N MET A 71 -8.69 7.83 13.65
CA MET A 71 -9.07 9.23 13.70
C MET A 71 -10.43 9.38 14.39
N PRO A 72 -10.58 10.32 15.36
CA PRO A 72 -11.90 10.70 15.86
C PRO A 72 -12.81 11.19 14.73
N ALA A 73 -14.09 10.81 14.75
CA ALA A 73 -15.03 11.10 13.66
C ALA A 73 -15.35 12.60 13.47
N ASP A 74 -15.02 13.43 14.43
CA ASP A 74 -15.23 14.89 14.42
C ASP A 74 -13.99 15.68 13.98
N VAL A 75 -12.88 15.01 13.66
CA VAL A 75 -11.66 15.65 13.14
C VAL A 75 -11.82 15.96 11.66
N ASP A 76 -11.57 17.21 11.29
CA ASP A 76 -11.41 17.62 9.89
C ASP A 76 -9.96 17.35 9.47
N LEU A 77 -9.77 16.27 8.71
CA LEU A 77 -8.45 15.82 8.26
C LEU A 77 -7.71 16.89 7.42
N GLY A 78 -8.44 17.74 6.71
CA GLY A 78 -7.85 18.82 5.90
C GLY A 78 -7.50 20.09 6.70
N ALA A 79 -7.79 20.11 8.01
CA ALA A 79 -7.61 21.29 8.88
C ALA A 79 -6.72 21.02 10.10
N ILE A 80 -5.93 19.92 10.09
CA ILE A 80 -4.94 19.65 11.14
C ILE A 80 -3.87 20.75 11.13
N GLU A 81 -3.53 21.27 12.30
CA GLU A 81 -2.48 22.27 12.42
C GLU A 81 -1.12 21.73 11.98
N ILE A 82 -0.31 22.60 11.41
CA ILE A 82 1.03 22.28 10.94
C ILE A 82 2.04 22.81 11.95
N ALA A 83 2.90 21.95 12.41
CA ALA A 83 4.03 22.26 13.29
C ALA A 83 5.32 21.69 12.65
N ASP A 84 6.37 22.51 12.57
CA ASP A 84 7.66 22.10 11.96
C ASP A 84 7.54 21.49 10.55
N ASP A 85 6.64 22.05 9.73
CA ASP A 85 6.32 21.67 8.33
C ASP A 85 5.58 20.32 8.18
N VAL A 86 5.14 19.67 9.26
CA VAL A 86 4.36 18.43 9.27
C VAL A 86 3.01 18.63 9.97
N ALA A 87 2.05 17.73 9.73
CA ALA A 87 0.79 17.75 10.46
C ALA A 87 1.02 17.38 11.93
N ASP A 88 0.47 18.19 12.84
CA ASP A 88 0.47 17.89 14.28
C ASP A 88 -0.65 16.89 14.61
N VAL A 89 -0.40 15.63 14.24
CA VAL A 89 -1.37 14.53 14.36
C VAL A 89 -1.71 14.21 15.80
N ASP A 90 -0.77 14.40 16.72
CA ASP A 90 -0.96 14.18 18.17
C ASP A 90 -1.92 15.23 18.74
N ALA A 91 -1.72 16.52 18.41
CA ALA A 91 -2.61 17.59 18.84
C ALA A 91 -4.02 17.46 18.27
N ALA A 92 -4.13 16.89 17.07
CA ALA A 92 -5.42 16.57 16.43
C ALA A 92 -6.10 15.33 17.02
N GLY A 93 -5.41 14.57 17.88
CA GLY A 93 -5.95 13.37 18.51
C GLY A 93 -5.95 12.11 17.63
N LEU A 94 -5.16 12.11 16.58
CA LEU A 94 -4.93 10.90 15.79
C LEU A 94 -4.00 9.94 16.54
N THR A 95 -4.18 8.64 16.31
CA THR A 95 -3.32 7.62 16.89
C THR A 95 -2.75 6.77 15.75
N VAL A 96 -1.42 6.73 15.65
CA VAL A 96 -0.76 5.90 14.64
C VAL A 96 -1.06 4.42 14.86
N ILE A 97 -1.39 3.73 13.78
CA ILE A 97 -1.61 2.28 13.75
C ILE A 97 -0.34 1.59 13.22
N ASP A 98 0.11 2.01 12.02
CA ASP A 98 1.33 1.50 11.39
C ASP A 98 1.76 2.43 10.25
N GLU A 99 2.98 2.26 9.73
CA GLU A 99 3.55 3.13 8.71
C GLU A 99 4.51 2.39 7.77
N VAL A 100 4.70 2.90 6.57
CA VAL A 100 5.80 2.56 5.67
C VAL A 100 6.47 3.83 5.20
N GLU A 101 7.76 3.94 5.52
CA GLU A 101 8.62 5.04 5.11
C GLU A 101 9.36 4.71 3.80
N ASP A 102 9.99 5.72 3.21
CA ASP A 102 10.93 5.61 2.08
C ASP A 102 10.39 4.87 0.84
N ILE A 103 9.12 5.05 0.50
CA ILE A 103 8.54 4.51 -0.72
C ILE A 103 9.05 5.34 -1.90
N VAL A 104 10.08 4.82 -2.59
CA VAL A 104 10.70 5.52 -3.72
C VAL A 104 9.81 5.47 -4.96
N ALA A 105 9.98 6.45 -5.86
CA ALA A 105 9.22 6.54 -7.10
C ALA A 105 9.24 5.22 -7.90
N GLY A 106 8.09 4.77 -8.37
CA GLY A 106 7.91 3.56 -9.16
C GLY A 106 7.91 2.26 -8.35
N THR A 107 7.81 2.34 -7.01
CA THR A 107 7.70 1.16 -6.14
C THR A 107 6.36 1.10 -5.42
N THR A 108 6.05 -0.08 -4.92
CA THR A 108 4.86 -0.38 -4.13
C THR A 108 5.28 -0.90 -2.75
N ALA A 109 4.51 -0.55 -1.74
CA ALA A 109 4.67 -1.02 -0.36
C ALA A 109 3.34 -1.50 0.20
N GLU A 110 3.37 -2.49 1.09
CA GLU A 110 2.17 -3.08 1.69
C GLU A 110 2.21 -3.07 3.21
N LEU A 111 1.04 -2.87 3.81
CA LEU A 111 0.77 -3.11 5.22
C LEU A 111 -0.35 -4.13 5.37
N ASN A 112 -0.18 -5.06 6.31
CA ASN A 112 -1.23 -5.98 6.73
C ASN A 112 -1.68 -5.58 8.13
N LEU A 113 -2.93 -5.15 8.25
CA LEU A 113 -3.50 -4.59 9.48
C LEU A 113 -4.77 -5.34 9.87
N SER A 114 -5.06 -5.40 11.17
CA SER A 114 -6.36 -5.82 11.66
C SER A 114 -7.08 -4.59 12.21
N LEU A 115 -8.12 -4.12 11.51
CA LEU A 115 -8.82 -2.90 11.83
C LEU A 115 -10.24 -3.18 12.36
N GLU A 116 -10.59 -2.50 13.44
CA GLU A 116 -11.93 -2.48 14.02
C GLU A 116 -12.80 -1.42 13.30
N PRO A 117 -14.15 -1.49 13.42
CA PRO A 117 -15.01 -0.42 12.90
C PRO A 117 -14.61 0.95 13.43
N GLY A 118 -14.46 1.93 12.52
CA GLY A 118 -14.02 3.28 12.86
C GLY A 118 -13.64 4.12 11.65
N THR A 119 -13.18 5.33 11.91
CA THR A 119 -12.64 6.23 10.89
C THR A 119 -11.13 6.22 10.94
N TYR A 120 -10.51 6.18 9.79
CA TYR A 120 -9.05 6.10 9.63
C TYR A 120 -8.57 7.14 8.63
N ALA A 121 -7.32 7.56 8.80
CA ALA A 121 -6.64 8.45 7.88
C ALA A 121 -5.38 7.80 7.32
N VAL A 122 -5.04 8.14 6.08
CA VAL A 122 -3.74 7.90 5.46
C VAL A 122 -3.11 9.27 5.23
N ILE A 123 -1.89 9.47 5.71
CA ILE A 123 -1.14 10.73 5.60
C ILE A 123 0.28 10.42 5.11
N CYS A 124 0.80 11.24 4.21
CA CYS A 124 2.24 11.36 3.99
C CYS A 124 2.71 12.58 4.79
N ASN A 125 3.37 12.35 5.92
CA ASN A 125 3.72 13.41 6.85
C ASN A 125 5.19 13.88 6.70
N LEU A 126 5.79 13.64 5.54
CA LEU A 126 7.06 14.28 5.18
C LEU A 126 6.89 15.81 5.16
N PRO A 127 7.96 16.58 5.45
CA PRO A 127 7.87 18.04 5.48
C PRO A 127 7.19 18.61 4.23
N GLU A 128 6.19 19.46 4.45
CA GLU A 128 5.35 20.13 3.44
C GLU A 128 4.34 19.23 2.69
N HIS A 129 4.45 17.88 2.73
CA HIS A 129 3.60 16.97 1.94
C HIS A 129 2.14 17.03 2.37
N TYR A 130 1.86 16.93 3.67
CA TYR A 130 0.50 17.09 4.19
C TYR A 130 -0.10 18.44 3.80
N ALA A 131 0.65 19.54 3.95
CA ALA A 131 0.21 20.90 3.64
C ALA A 131 -0.19 21.07 2.15
N GLN A 132 0.36 20.25 1.27
CA GLN A 132 0.07 20.26 -0.16
C GLN A 132 -1.07 19.32 -0.55
N GLY A 133 -1.64 18.55 0.39
CA GLY A 133 -2.82 17.72 0.17
C GLY A 133 -2.61 16.22 0.29
N MET A 134 -1.45 15.76 0.76
CA MET A 134 -1.19 14.32 0.89
C MET A 134 -1.85 13.73 2.14
N HIS A 135 -3.17 13.68 2.11
CA HIS A 135 -3.99 13.03 3.14
C HIS A 135 -5.31 12.52 2.52
N ALA A 136 -5.81 11.42 3.03
CA ALA A 136 -7.10 10.84 2.68
C ALA A 136 -7.69 10.08 3.86
N SER A 137 -9.00 9.87 3.89
CA SER A 137 -9.67 9.11 4.95
C SER A 137 -10.52 7.99 4.40
N PHE A 138 -10.71 6.95 5.20
CA PHE A 138 -11.62 5.85 4.92
C PHE A 138 -12.33 5.39 6.20
N THR A 139 -13.42 4.67 6.02
CA THR A 139 -14.22 4.12 7.12
C THR A 139 -14.16 2.60 7.08
N VAL A 140 -14.07 1.99 8.25
CA VAL A 140 -14.18 0.53 8.44
C VAL A 140 -15.53 0.24 9.14
N GLU A 141 -16.31 -0.72 8.59
CA GLU A 141 -17.66 -1.09 9.06
C GLU A 141 -17.77 -2.58 9.45
#